data_ad6ed6ce7a9c8ef4f048eb3a685e2803
#
_entry.id   ad6ed6ce7a9c8ef4f048eb3a685e2803
#
_cell.length_a   1.000
_cell.length_b   1.000
_cell.length_c   1.000
_cell.angle_alpha   90.00
_cell.angle_beta   90.00
_cell.angle_gamma   90.00
#
_symmetry.space_group_name_H-M   'P 1'
#
loop_
_entity.id
_entity.type
_entity.pdbx_description
1 polymer ?
#
loop_
_entity_poly.entity_id
_entity_poly.type
_entity_poly.pdbx_seq_one_letter_code
_entity_poly.pdbx_strand_id
1 'polypeptide(L)'
;MDINRRMLLATGGTLAGLSLLTDETMAQGAGKVEVPKDAVILTAMVKAKPGQEEAVKEALLSLVEPTRKEPGCLCYNLHQSKADPTQFMFYEQWTSKDDLAAHGKTPHMKALGGKLKDKTDKGGGAVLYELLK
;
A
#
# COMPACT_ATOMS: atom_id res chain seq x y z
N MET A 1 -1.81 -40.35 60.36
CA MET A 1 -0.53 -41.03 60.07
C MET A 1 -0.01 -40.49 58.78
N ASP A 2 0.80 -39.55 58.90
CA ASP A 2 2.24 -39.50 58.70
C ASP A 2 2.61 -39.45 57.24
N ILE A 3 3.07 -38.28 56.91
CA ILE A 3 4.45 -37.80 56.78
C ILE A 3 5.00 -38.21 55.42
N ASN A 4 5.34 -37.31 54.55
CA ASN A 4 6.68 -36.79 54.49
C ASN A 4 6.84 -35.61 53.49
N ARG A 5 7.20 -34.55 54.13
CA ARG A 5 8.08 -33.51 53.58
C ARG A 5 9.25 -34.15 52.84
N ARG A 6 9.43 -33.76 51.62
CA ARG A 6 10.78 -33.51 51.08
C ARG A 6 10.74 -32.34 50.14
N MET A 7 11.12 -31.26 50.67
CA MET A 7 11.79 -30.15 50.10
C MET A 7 12.89 -30.60 49.15
N LEU A 8 12.80 -30.24 47.89
CA LEU A 8 13.96 -30.21 47.01
C LEU A 8 14.07 -28.86 46.39
N LEU A 9 15.03 -28.11 46.88
CA LEU A 9 15.60 -26.94 46.27
C LEU A 9 16.27 -27.42 44.97
N ALA A 10 15.87 -26.89 43.85
CA ALA A 10 16.63 -26.84 42.62
C ALA A 10 16.60 -25.42 42.14
N THR A 11 17.60 -24.72 42.52
CA THR A 11 18.57 -23.93 41.76
C THR A 11 18.11 -23.45 40.41
N GLY A 12 17.97 -22.11 40.29
CA GLY A 12 18.52 -21.27 39.28
C GLY A 12 18.31 -21.70 37.84
N GLY A 13 17.21 -21.27 37.26
CA GLY A 13 17.09 -21.05 35.83
C GLY A 13 16.73 -19.60 35.60
N THR A 14 17.74 -18.84 35.27
CA THR A 14 17.58 -17.50 34.74
C THR A 14 16.66 -17.55 33.51
N LEU A 15 15.41 -17.16 33.72
CA LEU A 15 14.53 -16.76 32.61
C LEU A 15 15.11 -15.47 32.04
N ALA A 16 16.02 -15.63 31.10
CA ALA A 16 16.45 -14.57 30.25
C ALA A 16 15.23 -14.00 29.53
N GLY A 17 14.91 -12.80 29.90
CA GLY A 17 14.26 -11.77 29.17
C GLY A 17 13.41 -12.17 27.96
N LEU A 18 12.16 -12.53 28.19
CA LEU A 18 11.12 -12.23 27.22
C LEU A 18 10.93 -10.71 27.32
N SER A 19 11.74 -10.00 26.56
CA SER A 19 11.57 -8.58 26.32
C SER A 19 10.20 -8.46 25.67
N LEU A 20 9.23 -8.04 26.46
CA LEU A 20 8.00 -7.49 25.94
C LEU A 20 8.45 -6.36 25.02
N LEU A 21 8.43 -6.60 23.71
CA LEU A 21 8.47 -5.56 22.71
C LEU A 21 7.22 -4.72 22.97
N THR A 22 7.41 -3.72 23.81
CA THR A 22 6.40 -2.72 24.07
C THR A 22 6.08 -2.06 22.73
N ASP A 23 4.80 -1.81 22.52
CA ASP A 23 4.16 -1.19 21.38
C ASP A 23 4.77 0.18 20.96
N GLU A 24 5.75 0.66 21.71
CA GLU A 24 6.48 1.91 21.43
C GLU A 24 7.42 1.83 20.23
N THR A 25 7.79 0.62 19.78
CA THR A 25 8.69 0.49 18.62
C THR A 25 7.95 0.70 17.29
N MET A 26 6.62 0.65 17.29
CA MET A 26 5.81 0.88 16.10
C MET A 26 5.48 2.35 15.86
N ALA A 27 5.64 3.20 16.86
CA ALA A 27 5.38 4.64 16.73
C ALA A 27 6.55 5.44 16.14
N GLN A 28 7.73 4.85 16.03
CA GLN A 28 8.92 5.51 15.46
C GLN A 28 9.08 5.32 13.96
N GLY A 29 8.16 4.60 13.31
CA GLY A 29 8.15 4.40 11.85
C GLY A 29 7.45 5.51 11.04
N ALA A 30 6.89 6.52 11.70
CA ALA A 30 6.37 7.72 11.03
C ALA A 30 7.49 8.75 10.86
N GLY A 31 8.64 8.33 10.34
CA GLY A 31 9.61 9.25 9.79
C GLY A 31 8.89 10.08 8.73
N LYS A 32 8.95 11.41 8.82
CA LYS A 32 8.55 12.29 7.73
C LYS A 32 9.17 11.70 6.47
N VAL A 33 8.37 11.14 5.58
CA VAL A 33 8.83 10.82 4.24
C VAL A 33 9.15 12.18 3.63
N GLU A 34 10.44 12.51 3.54
CA GLU A 34 10.86 13.70 2.83
C GLU A 34 10.51 13.48 1.37
N VAL A 35 9.47 14.15 0.95
CA VAL A 35 9.04 14.15 -0.44
C VAL A 35 10.06 15.01 -1.20
N PRO A 36 10.77 14.46 -2.21
CA PRO A 36 11.72 15.23 -2.99
C PRO A 36 11.09 16.49 -3.56
N LYS A 37 11.88 17.57 -3.72
CA LYS A 37 11.36 18.85 -4.23
C LYS A 37 10.69 18.74 -5.60
N ASP A 38 11.18 17.81 -6.43
CA ASP A 38 10.66 17.57 -7.77
C ASP A 38 9.63 16.41 -7.84
N ALA A 39 9.19 15.93 -6.67
CA ALA A 39 8.23 14.85 -6.59
C ALA A 39 6.89 15.23 -7.27
N VAL A 40 6.33 14.26 -7.94
CA VAL A 40 5.01 14.37 -8.55
C VAL A 40 4.00 13.65 -7.68
N ILE A 41 2.95 14.35 -7.30
CA ILE A 41 1.84 13.81 -6.52
C ILE A 41 0.60 13.86 -7.41
N LEU A 42 -0.11 12.74 -7.51
CA LEU A 42 -1.34 12.69 -8.29
C LEU A 42 -2.35 11.71 -7.70
N THR A 43 -3.59 11.90 -8.13
CA THR A 43 -4.64 10.88 -8.04
C THR A 43 -5.03 10.44 -9.44
N ALA A 44 -5.24 9.14 -9.63
CA ALA A 44 -5.78 8.59 -10.88
C ALA A 44 -7.11 7.90 -10.57
N MET A 45 -8.18 8.41 -11.19
CA MET A 45 -9.53 7.92 -10.99
C MET A 45 -9.90 6.90 -12.07
N VAL A 46 -10.55 5.82 -11.65
CA VAL A 46 -11.13 4.81 -12.54
C VAL A 46 -12.57 4.54 -12.12
N LYS A 47 -13.49 4.56 -13.06
CA LYS A 47 -14.89 4.22 -12.81
C LYS A 47 -15.26 2.93 -13.53
N ALA A 48 -15.65 1.91 -12.77
CA ALA A 48 -16.18 0.67 -13.33
C ALA A 48 -17.60 0.89 -13.85
N LYS A 49 -17.96 0.17 -14.90
CA LYS A 49 -19.36 0.05 -15.28
C LYS A 49 -20.11 -0.79 -14.23
N PRO A 50 -21.42 -0.55 -14.05
CA PRO A 50 -22.22 -1.36 -13.14
C PRO A 50 -22.07 -2.86 -13.43
N GLY A 51 -21.81 -3.66 -12.38
CA GLY A 51 -21.58 -5.11 -12.48
C GLY A 51 -20.16 -5.50 -12.86
N GLN A 52 -19.23 -4.54 -13.09
CA GLN A 52 -17.84 -4.80 -13.42
C GLN A 52 -16.87 -4.45 -12.27
N GLU A 53 -17.40 -4.14 -11.09
CA GLU A 53 -16.63 -3.63 -9.97
C GLU A 53 -15.53 -4.59 -9.55
N GLU A 54 -15.84 -5.87 -9.39
CA GLU A 54 -14.83 -6.86 -8.97
C GLU A 54 -13.79 -7.11 -10.06
N ALA A 55 -14.19 -7.22 -11.32
CA ALA A 55 -13.27 -7.42 -12.43
C ALA A 55 -12.32 -6.22 -12.58
N VAL A 56 -12.81 -5.00 -12.41
CA VAL A 56 -11.99 -3.78 -12.42
C VAL A 56 -11.07 -3.75 -11.21
N LYS A 57 -11.57 -4.06 -10.02
CA LYS A 57 -10.79 -4.13 -8.78
C LYS A 57 -9.61 -5.10 -8.90
N GLU A 58 -9.85 -6.32 -9.38
CA GLU A 58 -8.79 -7.31 -9.59
C GLU A 58 -7.74 -6.80 -10.60
N ALA A 59 -8.18 -6.20 -11.70
CA ALA A 59 -7.28 -5.63 -12.69
C ALA A 59 -6.41 -4.52 -12.08
N LEU A 60 -6.99 -3.61 -11.29
CA LEU A 60 -6.27 -2.51 -10.64
C LEU A 60 -5.34 -3.01 -9.53
N LEU A 61 -5.76 -3.99 -8.72
CA LEU A 61 -4.91 -4.60 -7.70
C LEU A 61 -3.66 -5.25 -8.30
N SER A 62 -3.77 -5.80 -9.52
CA SER A 62 -2.62 -6.41 -10.20
C SER A 62 -1.50 -5.43 -10.53
N LEU A 63 -1.74 -4.12 -10.47
CA LEU A 63 -0.73 -3.08 -10.67
C LEU A 63 0.07 -2.76 -9.41
N VAL A 64 -0.51 -2.97 -8.23
CA VAL A 64 0.03 -2.40 -6.98
C VAL A 64 1.45 -2.89 -6.71
N GLU A 65 1.64 -4.19 -6.64
CA GLU A 65 2.95 -4.77 -6.31
C GLU A 65 4.04 -4.51 -7.36
N PRO A 66 3.79 -4.69 -8.67
CA PRO A 66 4.82 -4.39 -9.66
C PRO A 66 5.15 -2.90 -9.72
N THR A 67 4.17 -2.00 -9.55
CA THR A 67 4.41 -0.55 -9.56
C THR A 67 5.22 -0.10 -8.36
N ARG A 68 4.96 -0.64 -7.18
CA ARG A 68 5.74 -0.33 -5.97
C ARG A 68 7.22 -0.69 -6.08
N LYS A 69 7.57 -1.59 -6.99
CA LYS A 69 8.95 -1.99 -7.27
C LYS A 69 9.62 -1.15 -8.35
N GLU A 70 8.90 -0.25 -8.99
CA GLU A 70 9.46 0.61 -10.01
C GLU A 70 10.41 1.65 -9.40
N PRO A 71 11.52 1.97 -10.09
CA PRO A 71 12.36 3.08 -9.70
C PRO A 71 11.54 4.37 -9.63
N GLY A 72 11.73 5.13 -8.55
CA GLY A 72 11.05 6.41 -8.37
C GLY A 72 9.62 6.33 -7.84
N CYS A 73 9.04 5.16 -7.64
CA CYS A 73 7.76 5.00 -6.96
C CYS A 73 7.92 5.22 -5.46
N LEU A 74 7.38 6.32 -4.92
CA LEU A 74 7.40 6.63 -3.49
C LEU A 74 6.12 6.13 -2.79
N CYS A 75 4.99 6.22 -3.47
CA CYS A 75 3.71 5.75 -2.97
C CYS A 75 2.81 5.31 -4.13
N TYR A 76 2.14 4.20 -3.98
CA TYR A 76 1.15 3.70 -4.95
C TYR A 76 0.07 2.93 -4.22
N ASN A 77 -1.04 3.58 -3.92
CA ASN A 77 -2.12 3.04 -3.10
C ASN A 77 -3.45 3.09 -3.83
N LEU A 78 -4.09 1.93 -3.94
CA LEU A 78 -5.42 1.80 -4.53
C LEU A 78 -6.50 1.95 -3.45
N HIS A 79 -7.52 2.74 -3.76
CA HIS A 79 -8.67 2.98 -2.91
C HIS A 79 -9.95 2.69 -3.68
N GLN A 80 -10.97 2.19 -2.98
CA GLN A 80 -12.35 2.06 -3.50
C GLN A 80 -13.25 2.95 -2.66
N SER A 81 -14.13 3.69 -3.31
CA SER A 81 -15.10 4.53 -2.62
C SER A 81 -16.07 3.70 -1.80
N LYS A 82 -16.30 4.09 -0.54
CA LYS A 82 -17.32 3.46 0.31
C LYS A 82 -18.74 3.87 -0.08
N ALA A 83 -18.90 5.05 -0.67
CA ALA A 83 -20.20 5.57 -1.09
C ALA A 83 -20.62 5.04 -2.47
N ASP A 84 -19.66 4.80 -3.36
CA ASP A 84 -19.89 4.30 -4.72
C ASP A 84 -18.85 3.23 -5.06
N PRO A 85 -19.16 1.93 -4.93
CA PRO A 85 -18.23 0.84 -5.18
C PRO A 85 -17.68 0.77 -6.61
N THR A 86 -18.28 1.50 -7.57
CA THR A 86 -17.77 1.59 -8.94
C THR A 86 -16.57 2.51 -9.06
N GLN A 87 -16.31 3.36 -8.06
CA GLN A 87 -15.24 4.35 -8.11
C GLN A 87 -13.99 3.85 -7.41
N PHE A 88 -12.88 3.90 -8.14
CA PHE A 88 -11.55 3.60 -7.66
C PHE A 88 -10.63 4.80 -7.83
N MET A 89 -9.65 4.90 -6.94
CA MET A 89 -8.65 5.96 -6.97
C MET A 89 -7.29 5.40 -6.61
N PHE A 90 -6.28 5.67 -7.43
CA PHE A 90 -4.90 5.57 -7.00
C PHE A 90 -4.46 6.91 -6.42
N TYR A 91 -3.78 6.85 -5.28
CA TYR A 91 -2.95 7.94 -4.78
C TYR A 91 -1.50 7.57 -5.06
N GLU A 92 -0.79 8.45 -5.76
CA GLU A 92 0.54 8.17 -6.27
C GLU A 92 1.51 9.29 -5.92
N GLN A 93 2.74 8.90 -5.58
CA GLN A 93 3.87 9.81 -5.44
C GLN A 93 5.07 9.23 -6.18
N TRP A 94 5.71 10.07 -6.97
CA TRP A 94 6.86 9.73 -7.79
C TRP A 94 8.01 10.69 -7.55
N THR A 95 9.25 10.23 -7.61
CA THR A 95 10.44 11.07 -7.41
C THR A 95 10.58 12.15 -8.48
N SER A 96 10.07 11.90 -9.69
CA SER A 96 10.15 12.84 -10.81
C SER A 96 9.04 12.59 -11.86
N LYS A 97 8.89 13.57 -12.77
CA LYS A 97 8.02 13.42 -13.95
C LYS A 97 8.49 12.32 -14.89
N ASP A 98 9.80 12.11 -14.98
CA ASP A 98 10.40 11.09 -15.84
C ASP A 98 10.07 9.68 -15.33
N ASP A 99 10.09 9.48 -14.01
CA ASP A 99 9.71 8.20 -13.41
C ASP A 99 8.23 7.90 -13.61
N LEU A 100 7.35 8.90 -13.46
CA LEU A 100 5.93 8.76 -13.79
C LEU A 100 5.72 8.44 -15.28
N ALA A 101 6.47 9.08 -16.18
CA ALA A 101 6.40 8.80 -17.61
C ALA A 101 6.89 7.39 -17.95
N ALA A 102 7.92 6.90 -17.26
CA ALA A 102 8.40 5.54 -17.38
C ALA A 102 7.36 4.51 -16.93
N HIS A 103 6.67 4.79 -15.80
CA HIS A 103 5.56 3.96 -15.31
C HIS A 103 4.52 3.69 -16.40
N GLY A 104 4.07 4.72 -17.11
CA GLY A 104 3.08 4.57 -18.18
C GLY A 104 3.51 3.65 -19.34
N LYS A 105 4.80 3.36 -19.46
CA LYS A 105 5.36 2.51 -20.52
C LYS A 105 5.65 1.07 -20.07
N THR A 106 5.45 0.76 -18.80
CA THR A 106 5.72 -0.58 -18.25
C THR A 106 4.81 -1.65 -18.84
N PRO A 107 5.24 -2.93 -18.83
CA PRO A 107 4.41 -4.03 -19.32
C PRO A 107 3.08 -4.16 -18.57
N HIS A 108 3.07 -3.95 -17.26
CA HIS A 108 1.85 -4.06 -16.45
C HIS A 108 0.86 -2.93 -16.74
N MET A 109 1.32 -1.71 -17.02
CA MET A 109 0.44 -0.62 -17.46
C MET A 109 -0.14 -0.89 -18.86
N LYS A 110 0.67 -1.42 -19.77
CA LYS A 110 0.18 -1.81 -21.10
C LYS A 110 -0.86 -2.92 -21.04
N ALA A 111 -0.65 -3.91 -20.16
CA ALA A 111 -1.60 -5.02 -19.97
C ALA A 111 -2.92 -4.55 -19.36
N LEU A 112 -2.91 -3.48 -18.55
CA LEU A 112 -4.11 -2.94 -17.91
C LEU A 112 -5.17 -2.55 -18.91
N GLY A 113 -4.80 -1.91 -20.02
CA GLY A 113 -5.73 -1.50 -21.07
C GLY A 113 -6.59 -2.65 -21.57
N GLY A 114 -5.99 -3.82 -21.79
CA GLY A 114 -6.71 -5.04 -22.18
C GLY A 114 -7.63 -5.58 -21.09
N LYS A 115 -7.17 -5.54 -19.83
CA LYS A 115 -7.96 -6.00 -18.68
C LYS A 115 -9.18 -5.13 -18.42
N LEU A 116 -9.09 -3.83 -18.67
CA LEU A 116 -10.16 -2.84 -18.45
C LEU A 116 -11.07 -2.62 -19.66
N LYS A 117 -10.72 -3.20 -20.81
CA LYS A 117 -11.51 -3.03 -22.04
C LYS A 117 -12.98 -3.36 -21.77
N ASP A 118 -13.85 -2.44 -22.17
CA ASP A 118 -15.33 -2.52 -22.04
C ASP A 118 -15.86 -2.60 -20.61
N LYS A 119 -15.00 -2.50 -19.58
CA LYS A 119 -15.38 -2.61 -18.16
C LYS A 119 -15.44 -1.28 -17.43
N THR A 120 -14.90 -0.22 -18.02
CA THR A 120 -14.84 1.10 -17.39
C THR A 120 -15.64 2.14 -18.15
N ASP A 121 -16.16 3.12 -17.40
CA ASP A 121 -16.82 4.30 -17.98
C ASP A 121 -15.79 5.40 -18.28
N LYS A 122 -16.21 6.31 -19.17
CA LYS A 122 -15.50 7.57 -19.40
C LYS A 122 -15.73 8.46 -18.19
N GLY A 123 -14.77 8.65 -17.35
CA GLY A 123 -14.92 9.47 -16.14
C GLY A 123 -13.71 9.35 -15.21
N GLY A 124 -12.72 8.59 -15.68
CA GLY A 124 -11.42 8.52 -15.04
C GLY A 124 -10.49 9.61 -15.54
N GLY A 125 -9.41 9.81 -14.82
CA GLY A 125 -8.37 10.76 -15.20
C GLY A 125 -7.38 10.97 -14.06
N ALA A 126 -6.22 11.49 -14.42
CA ALA A 126 -5.21 11.85 -13.45
C ALA A 126 -5.31 13.35 -13.12
N VAL A 127 -5.21 13.65 -11.82
CA VAL A 127 -5.14 15.03 -11.31
C VAL A 127 -3.83 15.17 -10.55
N LEU A 128 -3.04 16.14 -10.95
CA LEU A 128 -1.77 16.48 -10.30
C LEU A 128 -2.02 17.42 -9.12
N TYR A 129 -1.23 17.24 -8.07
CA TYR A 129 -1.30 18.05 -6.86
C TYR A 129 0.06 18.62 -6.49
N GLU A 130 0.02 19.78 -5.86
CA GLU A 130 1.18 20.39 -5.21
C GLU A 130 1.12 20.13 -3.70
N LEU A 131 2.23 19.72 -3.11
CA LEU A 131 2.33 19.59 -1.67
C LEU A 131 2.47 20.97 -1.04
N LEU A 132 1.52 21.37 -0.22
CA LEU A 132 1.54 22.68 0.45
C LEU A 132 2.20 22.63 1.84
N LYS A 133 2.07 21.52 2.54
CA LYS A 133 2.69 21.25 3.87
C LYS A 133 2.80 19.76 4.12
#